data_42d3a8b230db77c2b489da4e95613228
#
_entry.id   42d3a8b230db77c2b489da4e95613228
#
_cell.length_a   1.000
_cell.length_b   1.000
_cell.length_c   1.000
_cell.angle_alpha   90.00
_cell.angle_beta   90.00
_cell.angle_gamma   90.00
#
_symmetry.space_group_name_H-M   'P 1'
#
loop_
_entity.id
_entity.type
_entity.pdbx_description
1 polymer ?
#
loop_
_entity_poly.entity_id
_entity_poly.type
_entity_poly.pdbx_seq_one_letter_code
_entity_poly.pdbx_strand_id
1 'polypeptide(L)'
;NPVNVANKVIAYARGLEDGGVLSVSKHFPGHGDTDVDSHKSLPVLPFTRERLDSVELYPFRKAVQAGVGGIMVGHLEVPAFEAQRGLPSSLSRNVVYDLLTRELQFRGLVFTDALAMKGVSKT
;
A
#
# COMPACT_ATOMS: atom_id res chain seq x y z
N ASN A 1 -5.36 -12.59 9.55
CA ASN A 1 -6.37 -13.03 8.57
C ASN A 1 -6.76 -11.88 7.66
N PRO A 2 -6.46 -11.95 6.34
CA PRO A 2 -6.73 -10.84 5.42
C PRO A 2 -8.22 -10.49 5.31
N VAL A 3 -9.11 -11.46 5.43
CA VAL A 3 -10.56 -11.22 5.38
C VAL A 3 -11.00 -10.37 6.57
N ASN A 4 -10.55 -10.68 7.76
CA ASN A 4 -10.86 -9.89 8.96
C ASN A 4 -10.29 -8.47 8.85
N VAL A 5 -9.06 -8.35 8.36
CA VAL A 5 -8.43 -7.04 8.13
C VAL A 5 -9.26 -6.22 7.13
N ALA A 6 -9.65 -6.83 6.01
CA ALA A 6 -10.47 -6.15 5.00
C ALA A 6 -11.79 -5.66 5.59
N ASN A 7 -12.50 -6.51 6.34
CA ASN A 7 -13.78 -6.16 6.95
C ASN A 7 -13.65 -4.99 7.92
N LYS A 8 -12.61 -4.99 8.76
CA LYS A 8 -12.36 -3.93 9.73
C LYS A 8 -11.98 -2.61 9.04
N VAL A 9 -11.14 -2.68 8.00
CA VAL A 9 -10.74 -1.50 7.23
C VAL A 9 -11.95 -0.86 6.56
N ILE A 10 -12.80 -1.66 5.92
CA ILE A 10 -14.01 -1.16 5.25
C ILE A 10 -14.96 -0.50 6.25
N ALA A 11 -15.21 -1.15 7.38
CA ALA A 11 -16.10 -0.60 8.41
C ALA A 11 -15.56 0.72 8.97
N TYR A 12 -14.26 0.79 9.24
CA TYR A 12 -13.62 2.00 9.75
C TYR A 12 -13.66 3.12 8.72
N ALA A 13 -13.34 2.80 7.45
CA ALA A 13 -13.36 3.78 6.36
C ALA A 13 -14.74 4.36 6.14
N ARG A 14 -15.78 3.51 6.14
CA ARG A 14 -17.17 3.96 6.01
C ARG A 14 -17.58 4.87 7.15
N GLY A 15 -17.20 4.53 8.38
CA GLY A 15 -17.49 5.37 9.55
C GLY A 15 -16.86 6.74 9.45
N LEU A 16 -15.58 6.82 9.02
CA LEU A 16 -14.90 8.09 8.82
C LEU A 16 -15.57 8.92 7.72
N GLU A 17 -15.88 8.32 6.58
CA GLU A 17 -16.43 9.04 5.42
C GLU A 17 -17.88 9.44 5.64
N ASP A 18 -18.66 8.64 6.35
CA ASP A 18 -20.01 9.03 6.79
C ASP A 18 -19.98 10.24 7.71
N GLY A 19 -18.91 10.40 8.51
CA GLY A 19 -18.68 11.56 9.34
C GLY A 19 -18.05 12.76 8.63
N GLY A 20 -17.83 12.68 7.30
CA GLY A 20 -17.25 13.75 6.52
C GLY A 20 -15.72 13.81 6.54
N VAL A 21 -15.05 12.73 6.93
CA VAL A 21 -13.58 12.64 6.99
C VAL A 21 -13.09 11.69 5.92
N LEU A 22 -12.06 12.10 5.17
CA LEU A 22 -11.43 11.24 4.18
C LEU A 22 -10.71 10.07 4.86
N SER A 23 -11.04 8.84 4.46
CA SER A 23 -10.31 7.67 4.93
C SER A 23 -9.11 7.39 4.03
N VAL A 24 -7.97 7.01 4.63
CA VAL A 24 -6.75 6.65 3.91
C VAL A 24 -6.26 5.30 4.41
N SER A 25 -6.25 4.31 3.51
CA SER A 25 -5.69 2.99 3.81
C SER A 25 -4.19 2.98 3.57
N LYS A 26 -3.44 2.42 4.50
CA LYS A 26 -1.97 2.41 4.45
C LYS A 26 -1.41 1.09 4.98
N HIS A 27 -0.21 0.72 4.66
CA HIS A 27 0.72 1.29 3.68
C HIS A 27 0.73 0.35 2.48
N PHE A 28 0.33 0.87 1.33
CA PHE A 28 0.28 0.06 0.12
C PHE A 28 1.70 -0.22 -0.41
N PRO A 29 2.04 -1.40 -0.89
CA PRO A 29 1.19 -2.58 -1.11
C PRO A 29 1.09 -3.54 0.08
N GLY A 30 1.59 -3.21 1.25
CA GLY A 30 1.49 -3.97 2.49
C GLY A 30 2.78 -3.93 3.30
N HIS A 31 2.71 -3.48 4.54
CA HIS A 31 3.89 -3.27 5.40
C HIS A 31 3.89 -4.21 6.62
N GLY A 32 2.79 -4.91 6.89
CA GLY A 32 2.61 -5.59 8.17
C GLY A 32 3.60 -6.71 8.49
N ASP A 33 4.20 -7.31 7.48
CA ASP A 33 5.09 -8.47 7.62
C ASP A 33 6.55 -8.15 7.32
N THR A 34 6.97 -6.91 7.55
CA THR A 34 8.38 -6.52 7.39
C THR A 34 9.09 -6.50 8.74
N ASP A 35 10.35 -6.91 8.73
CA ASP A 35 11.20 -6.94 9.94
C ASP A 35 11.86 -5.59 10.22
N VAL A 36 11.80 -4.65 9.29
CA VAL A 36 12.52 -3.38 9.35
C VAL A 36 11.54 -2.22 9.35
N ASP A 37 11.77 -1.28 10.28
CA ASP A 37 11.02 -0.02 10.30
C ASP A 37 11.40 0.82 9.07
N SER A 38 10.41 1.19 8.26
CA SER A 38 10.60 1.98 7.05
C SER A 38 11.15 3.39 7.32
N HIS A 39 11.03 3.88 8.56
CA HIS A 39 11.65 5.16 8.97
C HIS A 39 13.17 5.08 9.05
N LYS A 40 13.74 3.89 9.21
CA LYS A 40 15.18 3.68 9.40
C LYS A 40 15.89 3.18 8.15
N SER A 41 15.22 2.40 7.32
CA SER A 41 15.77 1.83 6.10
C SER A 41 14.64 1.44 5.16
N LEU A 42 14.99 0.94 3.96
CA LEU A 42 14.01 0.48 2.99
C LEU A 42 13.70 -1.00 3.25
N PRO A 43 12.55 -1.32 3.87
CA PRO A 43 12.19 -2.71 4.09
C PRO A 43 11.86 -3.41 2.77
N VAL A 44 12.12 -4.70 2.72
CA VAL A 44 11.87 -5.54 1.55
C VAL A 44 10.69 -6.46 1.84
N LEU A 45 9.75 -6.55 0.89
CA LEU A 45 8.70 -7.56 0.86
C LEU A 45 9.11 -8.66 -0.12
N PRO A 46 9.77 -9.74 0.35
CA PRO A 46 10.38 -10.73 -0.54
C PRO A 46 9.40 -11.80 -1.03
N PHE A 47 8.11 -11.56 -0.87
CA PHE A 47 7.07 -12.54 -1.15
C PHE A 47 6.78 -12.65 -2.64
N THR A 48 6.28 -13.82 -3.06
CA THR A 48 5.79 -14.01 -4.42
C THR A 48 4.54 -13.17 -4.68
N ARG A 49 4.23 -12.96 -5.94
CA ARG A 49 3.01 -12.27 -6.33
C ARG A 49 1.77 -12.97 -5.77
N GLU A 50 1.74 -14.29 -5.80
CA GLU A 50 0.62 -15.09 -5.30
C GLU A 50 0.39 -14.88 -3.81
N ARG A 51 1.47 -14.83 -3.02
CA ARG A 51 1.38 -14.52 -1.59
C ARG A 51 0.87 -13.10 -1.38
N LEU A 52 1.43 -12.14 -2.11
CA LEU A 52 1.01 -10.73 -1.98
C LEU A 52 -0.46 -10.55 -2.32
N ASP A 53 -0.93 -11.19 -3.40
CA ASP A 53 -2.34 -11.13 -3.78
C ASP A 53 -3.27 -11.70 -2.70
N SER A 54 -2.88 -12.78 -2.05
CA SER A 54 -3.75 -13.48 -1.09
C SER A 54 -3.74 -12.86 0.31
N VAL A 55 -2.69 -12.17 0.70
CA VAL A 55 -2.53 -11.64 2.07
C VAL A 55 -2.43 -10.12 2.06
N GLU A 56 -1.34 -9.56 1.55
CA GLU A 56 -1.06 -8.12 1.67
C GLU A 56 -2.01 -7.28 0.83
N LEU A 57 -2.24 -7.67 -0.42
CA LEU A 57 -3.08 -6.90 -1.34
C LEU A 57 -4.58 -7.12 -1.14
N TYR A 58 -4.97 -8.23 -0.53
CA TYR A 58 -6.39 -8.56 -0.37
C TYR A 58 -7.19 -7.45 0.32
N PRO A 59 -6.76 -6.93 1.48
CA PRO A 59 -7.47 -5.82 2.12
C PRO A 59 -7.55 -4.56 1.26
N PHE A 60 -6.49 -4.26 0.50
CA PHE A 60 -6.48 -3.09 -0.38
C PHE A 60 -7.46 -3.26 -1.55
N ARG A 61 -7.53 -4.45 -2.15
CA ARG A 61 -8.53 -4.72 -3.20
C ARG A 61 -9.95 -4.50 -2.68
N LYS A 62 -10.23 -4.99 -1.48
CA LYS A 62 -11.55 -4.82 -0.87
C LYS A 62 -11.83 -3.37 -0.51
N ALA A 63 -10.84 -2.64 -0.01
CA ALA A 63 -10.98 -1.21 0.29
C ALA A 63 -11.27 -0.40 -0.98
N VAL A 64 -10.57 -0.70 -2.08
CA VAL A 64 -10.82 -0.05 -3.38
C VAL A 64 -12.25 -0.34 -3.87
N GLN A 65 -12.67 -1.60 -3.80
CA GLN A 65 -14.03 -2.00 -4.20
C GLN A 65 -15.10 -1.32 -3.35
N ALA A 66 -14.81 -1.05 -2.08
CA ALA A 66 -15.72 -0.37 -1.17
C ALA A 66 -15.71 1.16 -1.32
N GLY A 67 -14.82 1.69 -2.16
CA GLY A 67 -14.78 3.13 -2.47
C GLY A 67 -14.00 3.97 -1.47
N VAL A 68 -12.94 3.41 -0.85
CA VAL A 68 -12.07 4.20 0.05
C VAL A 68 -11.53 5.44 -0.69
N GLY A 69 -11.51 6.58 0.01
CA GLY A 69 -11.17 7.85 -0.61
C GLY A 69 -9.68 8.04 -0.90
N GLY A 70 -8.79 7.47 -0.10
CA GLY A 70 -7.36 7.61 -0.27
C GLY A 70 -6.58 6.34 0.03
N ILE A 71 -5.41 6.22 -0.57
CA ILE A 71 -4.45 5.16 -0.27
C ILE A 71 -3.07 5.80 -0.13
N MET A 72 -2.37 5.47 0.94
CA MET A 72 -0.99 5.89 1.17
C MET A 72 -0.03 4.79 0.76
N VAL A 73 0.86 5.12 -0.18
CA VAL A 73 1.91 4.20 -0.64
C VAL A 73 3.12 4.32 0.29
N GLY A 74 3.55 3.19 0.81
CA GLY A 74 4.71 3.13 1.68
C GLY A 74 6.02 3.12 0.90
N HIS A 75 7.13 3.29 1.63
CA HIS A 75 8.48 3.19 1.05
C HIS A 75 9.00 1.77 1.28
N LEU A 76 8.71 0.88 0.32
CA LEU A 76 9.01 -0.55 0.41
C LEU A 76 9.66 -1.02 -0.88
N GLU A 77 10.61 -1.94 -0.77
CA GLU A 77 11.13 -2.65 -1.94
C GLU A 77 10.29 -3.89 -2.17
N VAL A 78 9.66 -4.00 -3.33
CA VAL A 78 8.73 -5.09 -3.65
C VAL A 78 9.17 -5.76 -4.95
N PRO A 79 10.11 -6.71 -4.91
CA PRO A 79 10.66 -7.31 -6.13
C PRO A 79 9.64 -7.97 -7.05
N ALA A 80 8.52 -8.46 -6.48
CA ALA A 80 7.47 -9.08 -7.29
C ALA A 80 6.81 -8.11 -8.28
N PHE A 81 6.83 -6.81 -7.99
CA PHE A 81 6.23 -5.79 -8.85
C PHE A 81 7.23 -4.81 -9.44
N GLU A 82 8.39 -4.66 -8.80
CA GLU A 82 9.43 -3.72 -9.24
C GLU A 82 10.78 -4.43 -9.26
N ALA A 83 11.32 -4.63 -10.46
CA ALA A 83 12.59 -5.34 -10.64
C ALA A 83 13.81 -4.48 -10.26
N GLN A 84 13.68 -3.16 -10.27
CA GLN A 84 14.80 -2.28 -9.93
C GLN A 84 15.07 -2.31 -8.42
N ARG A 85 16.20 -2.85 -8.02
CA ARG A 85 16.60 -2.94 -6.61
C ARG A 85 16.82 -1.54 -6.02
N GLY A 86 16.37 -1.36 -4.79
CA GLY A 86 16.51 -0.10 -4.08
C GLY A 86 15.51 0.98 -4.47
N LEU A 87 14.61 0.71 -5.44
CA LEU A 87 13.58 1.67 -5.81
C LEU A 87 12.35 1.48 -4.90
N PRO A 88 12.02 2.48 -4.06
CA PRO A 88 10.84 2.38 -3.21
C PRO A 88 9.54 2.28 -4.00
N SER A 89 8.57 1.56 -3.47
CA SER A 89 7.24 1.43 -4.07
C SER A 89 6.60 2.78 -4.35
N SER A 90 6.79 3.76 -3.48
CA SER A 90 6.26 5.12 -3.65
C SER A 90 6.81 5.85 -4.87
N LEU A 91 7.98 5.46 -5.37
CA LEU A 91 8.61 6.02 -6.57
C LEU A 91 8.51 5.09 -7.78
N SER A 92 7.86 3.94 -7.63
CA SER A 92 7.77 2.92 -8.66
C SER A 92 6.50 3.10 -9.49
N ARG A 93 6.67 3.34 -10.79
CA ARG A 93 5.53 3.35 -11.72
C ARG A 93 4.81 2.01 -11.73
N ASN A 94 5.56 0.90 -11.65
CA ASN A 94 4.97 -0.44 -11.65
C ASN A 94 4.04 -0.65 -10.46
N VAL A 95 4.35 -0.08 -9.31
CA VAL A 95 3.50 -0.20 -8.11
C VAL A 95 2.37 0.82 -8.14
N VAL A 96 2.68 2.10 -8.33
CA VAL A 96 1.67 3.17 -8.21
C VAL A 96 0.73 3.19 -9.39
N TYR A 97 1.25 3.10 -10.60
CA TYR A 97 0.41 3.18 -11.80
C TYR A 97 -0.11 1.80 -12.22
N ASP A 98 0.80 0.86 -12.50
CA ASP A 98 0.39 -0.41 -13.09
C ASP A 98 -0.39 -1.28 -12.12
N LEU A 99 0.04 -1.38 -10.88
CA LEU A 99 -0.67 -2.19 -9.88
C LEU A 99 -1.88 -1.45 -9.30
N LEU A 100 -1.65 -0.29 -8.67
CA LEU A 100 -2.71 0.40 -7.92
C LEU A 100 -3.75 1.02 -8.86
N THR A 101 -3.32 1.79 -9.85
CA THR A 101 -4.24 2.55 -10.69
C THR A 101 -4.88 1.67 -11.76
N ARG A 102 -4.09 0.87 -12.48
CA ARG A 102 -4.61 0.04 -13.57
C ARG A 102 -5.21 -1.26 -13.09
N GLU A 103 -4.45 -2.07 -12.34
CA GLU A 103 -4.89 -3.41 -11.96
C GLU A 103 -5.97 -3.39 -10.88
N LEU A 104 -5.74 -2.64 -9.79
CA LEU A 104 -6.73 -2.49 -8.73
C LEU A 104 -7.83 -1.48 -9.07
N GLN A 105 -7.63 -0.67 -10.09
CA GLN A 105 -8.58 0.36 -10.55
C GLN A 105 -8.91 1.41 -9.49
N PHE A 106 -7.94 1.76 -8.67
CA PHE A 106 -8.12 2.82 -7.69
C PHE A 106 -8.19 4.19 -8.38
N ARG A 107 -9.20 4.98 -8.05
CA ARG A 107 -9.45 6.30 -8.66
C ARG A 107 -9.44 7.43 -7.65
N GLY A 108 -9.17 7.15 -6.38
CA GLY A 108 -9.12 8.14 -5.31
C GLY A 108 -7.76 8.85 -5.22
N LEU A 109 -7.53 9.48 -4.07
CA LEU A 109 -6.30 10.22 -3.81
C LEU A 109 -5.18 9.27 -3.41
N VAL A 110 -4.01 9.48 -4.01
CA VAL A 110 -2.80 8.71 -3.69
C VAL A 110 -1.86 9.61 -2.90
N PHE A 111 -1.47 9.11 -1.71
CA PHE A 111 -0.52 9.79 -0.83
C PHE A 111 0.77 9.00 -0.78
N THR A 112 1.87 9.66 -0.50
CA THR A 112 3.11 8.98 -0.12
C THR A 112 3.37 9.17 1.37
N ASP A 113 4.15 8.26 1.96
CA ASP A 113 4.70 8.47 3.28
C ASP A 113 5.76 9.58 3.24
N ALA A 114 6.28 9.99 4.40
CA ALA A 114 7.19 11.13 4.48
C ALA A 114 8.43 10.93 3.58
N LEU A 115 8.73 11.92 2.74
CA LEU A 115 9.86 11.81 1.79
C LEU A 115 11.22 11.96 2.45
N ALA A 116 11.27 12.41 3.71
CA ALA A 116 12.51 12.52 4.48
C ALA A 116 12.98 11.18 5.08
N MET A 117 12.20 10.10 4.92
CA MET A 117 12.57 8.78 5.44
C MET A 117 13.81 8.24 4.70
N LYS A 118 14.69 7.54 5.44
CA LYS A 118 15.98 7.08 4.90
C LYS A 118 15.87 6.19 3.66
N GLY A 119 14.81 5.37 3.58
CA GLY A 119 14.57 4.51 2.43
C GLY A 119 14.39 5.28 1.11
N VAL A 120 13.97 6.54 1.19
CA VAL A 120 13.70 7.41 0.03
C VAL A 120 14.80 8.44 -0.16
N SER A 121 15.32 9.01 0.92
CA SER A 121 16.29 10.10 0.86
C SER A 121 17.60 9.72 0.17
N LYS A 122 17.88 8.43 0.00
CA LYS A 122 19.04 7.90 -0.70
C LYS A 122 18.79 7.64 -2.18
N THR A 123 17.59 7.86 -2.64
CA THR A 123 17.18 7.61 -4.02
C THR A 123 17.35 8.88 -4.93
#